data_a09f305da14f490d4d41898ed01801d3
#
_entry.id   a09f305da14f490d4d41898ed01801d3
#
_cell.length_a   1.000
_cell.length_b   1.000
_cell.length_c   1.000
_cell.angle_alpha   90.00
_cell.angle_beta   90.00
_cell.angle_gamma   90.00
#
_symmetry.space_group_name_H-M   'P 1'
#
loop_
_entity.id
_entity.type
_entity.pdbx_description
1 polymer ?
#
loop_
_entity_poly.entity_id
_entity_poly.type
_entity_poly.pdbx_seq_one_letter_code
_entity_poly.pdbx_strand_id
1 'polypeptide(L)'
;PVIVVTAQGDVQTAVRAMKAGAVDFIEKPYGDDALIAAIESALKTSAARGRTDDIAMAAELINTLRPRERQVLEALVAGQQNKVIAFNLGISVRTVEVHRSRMMDRLGVHQFAEAVRLLVLASFAERV
;
A
#
# COMPACT_ATOMS: atom_id res chain seq x y z
N PRO A 1 1.28 0.20 -19.59
CA PRO A 1 1.24 0.33 -18.11
C PRO A 1 0.70 1.69 -17.68
N VAL A 2 -0.11 1.69 -16.65
CA VAL A 2 -0.75 2.90 -16.13
C VAL A 2 -0.20 3.21 -14.74
N ILE A 3 0.22 4.46 -14.55
CA ILE A 3 0.63 4.99 -13.25
C ILE A 3 -0.30 6.15 -12.91
N VAL A 4 -0.85 6.13 -11.71
CA VAL A 4 -1.77 7.16 -11.23
C VAL A 4 -1.05 8.08 -10.26
N VAL A 5 -1.20 9.39 -10.45
CA VAL A 5 -0.66 10.39 -9.53
C VAL A 5 -1.82 10.97 -8.72
N THR A 6 -1.74 10.87 -7.40
CA THR A 6 -2.83 11.29 -6.52
C THR A 6 -2.37 12.39 -5.55
N ALA A 7 -3.34 13.14 -5.02
CA ALA A 7 -3.06 14.07 -3.94
C ALA A 7 -2.71 13.29 -2.66
N GLN A 8 -1.91 13.90 -1.80
CA GLN A 8 -1.54 13.29 -0.53
C GLN A 8 -2.80 12.98 0.27
N GLY A 9 -2.91 11.74 0.74
CA GLY A 9 -4.05 11.29 1.53
C GLY A 9 -5.21 10.71 0.73
N ASP A 10 -5.16 10.75 -0.62
CA ASP A 10 -6.23 10.20 -1.45
C ASP A 10 -6.00 8.72 -1.75
N VAL A 11 -5.93 7.94 -0.67
CA VAL A 11 -5.61 6.52 -0.73
C VAL A 11 -6.73 5.72 -1.40
N GLN A 12 -7.98 6.11 -1.19
CA GLN A 12 -9.11 5.38 -1.79
C GLN A 12 -9.10 5.43 -3.32
N THR A 13 -8.78 6.58 -3.88
CA THR A 13 -8.65 6.71 -5.34
C THR A 13 -7.51 5.83 -5.85
N ALA A 14 -6.38 5.81 -5.14
CA ALA A 14 -5.25 4.97 -5.50
C ALA A 14 -5.61 3.48 -5.45
N VAL A 15 -6.30 3.04 -4.42
CA VAL A 15 -6.73 1.65 -4.30
C VAL A 15 -7.66 1.25 -5.46
N ARG A 16 -8.61 2.12 -5.81
CA ARG A 16 -9.50 1.85 -6.96
C ARG A 16 -8.72 1.76 -8.26
N ALA A 17 -7.75 2.65 -8.46
CA ALA A 17 -6.91 2.63 -9.66
C ALA A 17 -6.12 1.34 -9.75
N MET A 18 -5.52 0.89 -8.65
CA MET A 18 -4.76 -0.37 -8.61
C MET A 18 -5.65 -1.57 -8.93
N LYS A 19 -6.85 -1.60 -8.37
CA LYS A 19 -7.81 -2.68 -8.64
C LYS A 19 -8.29 -2.68 -10.09
N ALA A 20 -8.32 -1.50 -10.73
CA ALA A 20 -8.71 -1.37 -12.13
C ALA A 20 -7.57 -1.73 -13.10
N GLY A 21 -6.38 -2.03 -12.60
CA GLY A 21 -5.27 -2.47 -13.42
C GLY A 21 -4.10 -1.52 -13.52
N ALA A 22 -4.11 -0.41 -12.78
CA ALA A 22 -2.94 0.47 -12.74
C ALA A 22 -1.75 -0.27 -12.13
N VAL A 23 -0.56 -0.01 -12.63
CA VAL A 23 0.65 -0.68 -12.17
C VAL A 23 1.12 -0.13 -10.83
N ASP A 24 0.97 1.18 -10.64
CA ASP A 24 1.41 1.85 -9.43
C ASP A 24 0.71 3.21 -9.31
N PHE A 25 0.92 3.87 -8.19
CA PHE A 25 0.46 5.24 -8.00
C PHE A 25 1.47 6.03 -7.18
N ILE A 26 1.43 7.35 -7.29
CA ILE A 26 2.33 8.25 -6.57
C ILE A 26 1.50 9.29 -5.84
N GLU A 27 1.76 9.46 -4.55
CA GLU A 27 1.12 10.50 -3.75
C GLU A 27 1.85 11.84 -3.93
N LYS A 28 1.09 12.89 -4.07
CA LYS A 28 1.64 14.25 -4.08
C LYS A 28 1.86 14.75 -2.64
N PRO A 29 2.89 15.54 -2.34
CA PRO A 29 3.97 15.95 -3.25
C PRO A 29 4.97 14.81 -3.50
N TYR A 30 5.56 14.79 -4.68
CA TYR A 30 6.53 13.77 -5.04
C TYR A 30 7.80 14.42 -5.63
N GLY A 31 8.92 13.73 -5.47
CA GLY A 31 10.18 14.13 -6.10
C GLY A 31 10.36 13.43 -7.45
N ASP A 32 11.26 13.96 -8.26
CA ASP A 32 11.56 13.40 -9.58
C ASP A 32 12.02 11.93 -9.46
N ASP A 33 12.79 11.62 -8.43
CA ASP A 33 13.27 10.25 -8.20
C ASP A 33 12.14 9.27 -7.98
N ALA A 34 11.12 9.66 -7.24
CA ALA A 34 9.95 8.80 -6.99
C ALA A 34 9.18 8.53 -8.29
N LEU A 35 9.02 9.55 -9.13
CA LEU A 35 8.34 9.40 -10.41
C LEU A 35 9.11 8.48 -11.36
N ILE A 36 10.41 8.68 -11.46
CA ILE A 36 11.29 7.85 -12.29
C ILE A 36 11.26 6.39 -11.81
N ALA A 37 11.35 6.17 -10.51
CA ALA A 37 11.30 4.83 -9.94
C ALA A 37 9.97 4.14 -10.25
N ALA A 38 8.85 4.86 -10.18
CA ALA A 38 7.54 4.31 -10.50
C ALA A 38 7.44 3.93 -11.99
N ILE A 39 7.95 4.75 -12.88
CA ILE A 39 7.98 4.47 -14.32
C ILE A 39 8.81 3.23 -14.61
N GLU A 40 10.02 3.16 -14.03
CA GLU A 40 10.89 2.00 -14.22
C GLU A 40 10.24 0.71 -13.72
N SER A 41 9.60 0.76 -12.56
CA SER A 41 8.88 -0.37 -11.99
C SER A 41 7.74 -0.82 -12.91
N ALA A 42 6.98 0.14 -13.47
CA ALA A 42 5.88 -0.16 -14.38
C ALA A 42 6.38 -0.85 -15.65
N LEU A 43 7.49 -0.37 -16.22
CA LEU A 43 8.08 -0.97 -17.41
C LEU A 43 8.58 -2.38 -17.14
N LYS A 44 9.21 -2.61 -16.01
CA LYS A 44 9.68 -3.94 -15.62
C LYS A 44 8.51 -4.90 -15.45
N THR A 45 7.44 -4.46 -14.79
CA THR A 45 6.26 -5.29 -14.54
C THR A 45 5.58 -5.69 -15.84
N SER A 46 5.48 -4.78 -16.81
CA SER A 46 4.83 -5.09 -18.08
C SER A 46 5.67 -6.02 -18.96
N ALA A 47 7.00 -6.03 -18.77
CA ALA A 47 7.89 -6.87 -19.56
C ALA A 47 8.03 -8.28 -18.97
N ALA A 48 7.68 -8.49 -17.72
CA ALA A 48 8.04 -9.70 -17.08
C ALA A 48 6.88 -10.58 -16.78
N ARG A 49 7.21 -11.55 -16.37
CA ARG A 49 6.66 -12.70 -15.84
C ARG A 49 5.91 -12.51 -14.59
N GLY A 50 5.67 -11.56 -14.20
CA GLY A 50 5.29 -11.88 -13.17
C GLY A 50 4.43 -11.26 -12.21
N ARG A 51 3.27 -10.89 -12.55
CA ARG A 51 2.20 -10.57 -11.65
C ARG A 51 1.96 -11.65 -10.59
N THR A 52 2.12 -12.91 -10.98
CA THR A 52 1.95 -14.04 -10.05
C THR A 52 3.02 -14.05 -8.98
N ASP A 53 4.28 -13.81 -9.35
CA ASP A 53 5.39 -13.75 -8.40
C ASP A 53 5.25 -12.55 -7.47
N ASP A 54 4.84 -11.40 -8.02
CA ASP A 54 4.62 -10.19 -7.24
C ASP A 54 3.48 -10.38 -6.22
N ILE A 55 2.42 -11.05 -6.62
CA ILE A 55 1.29 -11.37 -5.74
C ILE A 55 1.74 -12.29 -4.60
N ALA A 56 2.50 -13.32 -4.92
CA ALA A 56 3.00 -14.27 -3.92
C ALA A 56 3.92 -13.58 -2.91
N MET A 57 4.84 -12.74 -3.37
CA MET A 57 5.73 -11.98 -2.50
C MET A 57 4.97 -11.01 -1.61
N ALA A 58 3.99 -10.32 -2.19
CA ALA A 58 3.16 -9.38 -1.43
C ALA A 58 2.37 -10.12 -0.35
N ALA A 59 1.80 -11.27 -0.66
CA ALA A 59 1.06 -12.07 0.31
C ALA A 59 1.95 -12.52 1.47
N GLU A 60 3.18 -12.94 1.19
CA GLU A 60 4.14 -13.30 2.23
C GLU A 60 4.45 -12.12 3.15
N LEU A 61 4.73 -10.95 2.57
CA LEU A 61 5.04 -9.76 3.35
C LEU A 61 3.85 -9.34 4.23
N ILE A 62 2.66 -9.32 3.67
CA ILE A 62 1.45 -8.94 4.42
C ILE A 62 1.20 -9.93 5.56
N ASN A 63 1.47 -11.22 5.35
CA ASN A 63 1.30 -12.23 6.39
C ASN A 63 2.29 -12.10 7.53
N THR A 64 3.38 -11.34 7.37
CA THR A 64 4.31 -11.06 8.47
C THR A 64 3.78 -10.00 9.43
N LEU A 65 2.75 -9.25 9.04
CA LEU A 65 2.20 -8.19 9.88
C LEU A 65 1.52 -8.76 11.12
N ARG A 66 1.68 -8.08 12.25
CA ARG A 66 0.96 -8.39 13.47
C ARG A 66 -0.50 -7.95 13.31
N PRO A 67 -1.44 -8.56 14.06
CA PRO A 67 -2.87 -8.25 13.89
C PRO A 67 -3.21 -6.77 13.95
N ARG A 68 -2.64 -6.02 14.89
CA ARG A 68 -2.90 -4.59 15.01
C ARG A 68 -2.32 -3.80 13.84
N GLU A 69 -1.13 -4.18 13.37
CA GLU A 69 -0.50 -3.56 12.20
C GLU A 69 -1.36 -3.76 10.95
N ARG A 70 -1.87 -4.96 10.76
CA ARG A 70 -2.73 -5.28 9.63
C ARG A 70 -4.06 -4.54 9.72
N GLN A 71 -4.66 -4.46 10.90
CA GLN A 71 -5.90 -3.72 11.11
C GLN A 71 -5.74 -2.24 10.78
N VAL A 72 -4.62 -1.64 11.20
CA VAL A 72 -4.33 -0.24 10.88
C VAL A 72 -4.15 -0.06 9.38
N LEU A 73 -3.41 -0.93 8.72
CA LEU A 73 -3.21 -0.84 7.28
C LEU A 73 -4.54 -0.95 6.53
N GLU A 74 -5.36 -1.93 6.85
CA GLU A 74 -6.66 -2.13 6.21
C GLU A 74 -7.59 -0.92 6.42
N ALA A 75 -7.59 -0.35 7.61
CA ALA A 75 -8.41 0.82 7.93
C ALA A 75 -7.93 2.05 7.15
N LEU A 76 -6.61 2.25 7.04
CA LEU A 76 -6.05 3.35 6.25
C LEU A 76 -6.39 3.20 4.77
N VAL A 77 -6.33 2.00 4.25
CA VAL A 77 -6.68 1.71 2.85
C VAL A 77 -8.17 1.94 2.60
N ALA A 78 -9.00 1.70 3.61
CA ALA A 78 -10.43 2.00 3.54
C ALA A 78 -10.74 3.50 3.61
N GLY A 79 -9.73 4.34 3.82
CA GLY A 79 -9.89 5.79 3.85
C GLY A 79 -10.15 6.37 5.22
N GLN A 80 -10.01 5.59 6.29
CA GLN A 80 -10.23 6.09 7.64
C GLN A 80 -9.04 6.93 8.11
N GLN A 81 -9.34 8.00 8.83
CA GLN A 81 -8.32 8.84 9.46
C GLN A 81 -7.83 8.17 10.75
N ASN A 82 -6.60 8.51 11.15
CA ASN A 82 -5.99 7.96 12.37
C ASN A 82 -6.88 8.10 13.60
N LYS A 83 -7.59 9.22 13.70
CA LYS A 83 -8.52 9.51 14.80
C LYS A 83 -9.66 8.50 14.86
N VAL A 84 -10.23 8.15 13.71
CA VAL A 84 -11.31 7.17 13.61
C VAL A 84 -10.78 5.77 13.92
N ILE A 85 -9.61 5.43 13.40
CA ILE A 85 -8.97 4.13 13.65
C ILE A 85 -8.71 3.97 15.15
N ALA A 86 -8.17 5.00 15.79
CA ALA A 86 -7.89 4.99 17.22
C ALA A 86 -9.15 4.74 18.02
N PHE A 87 -10.22 5.43 17.68
CA PHE A 87 -11.51 5.26 18.34
C PHE A 87 -12.05 3.82 18.20
N ASN A 88 -12.03 3.30 16.97
CA ASN A 88 -12.57 1.97 16.67
C ASN A 88 -11.75 0.85 17.32
N LEU A 89 -10.45 1.02 17.47
CA LEU A 89 -9.59 0.02 18.08
C LEU A 89 -9.42 0.22 19.60
N GLY A 90 -9.94 1.31 20.15
CA GLY A 90 -9.81 1.60 21.58
C GLY A 90 -8.40 1.95 22.00
N ILE A 91 -7.65 2.61 21.13
CA ILE A 91 -6.25 3.02 21.38
C ILE A 91 -6.09 4.51 21.08
N SER A 92 -4.93 5.07 21.43
CA SER A 92 -4.64 6.48 21.14
C SER A 92 -4.21 6.66 19.68
N VAL A 93 -4.33 7.90 19.18
CA VAL A 93 -3.81 8.26 17.85
C VAL A 93 -2.32 7.98 17.75
N ARG A 94 -1.57 8.27 18.83
CA ARG A 94 -0.14 7.99 18.86
C ARG A 94 0.14 6.49 18.71
N THR A 95 -0.66 5.64 19.33
CA THR A 95 -0.51 4.20 19.20
C THR A 95 -0.81 3.75 17.75
N VAL A 96 -1.78 4.36 17.09
CA VAL A 96 -2.04 4.12 15.66
C VAL A 96 -0.80 4.47 14.84
N GLU A 97 -0.19 5.61 15.10
CA GLU A 97 1.03 6.04 14.42
C GLU A 97 2.19 5.07 14.63
N VAL A 98 2.33 4.55 15.84
CA VAL A 98 3.36 3.54 16.16
C VAL A 98 3.11 2.25 15.38
N HIS A 99 1.88 1.78 15.35
CA HIS A 99 1.55 0.58 14.57
C HIS A 99 1.79 0.79 13.07
N ARG A 100 1.46 1.98 12.56
CA ARG A 100 1.72 2.33 11.16
C ARG A 100 3.22 2.29 10.86
N SER A 101 4.03 2.88 11.72
CA SER A 101 5.49 2.90 11.56
C SER A 101 6.07 1.48 11.59
N ARG A 102 5.64 0.67 12.55
CA ARG A 102 6.08 -0.72 12.65
C ARG A 102 5.68 -1.56 11.45
N MET A 103 4.47 -1.34 10.94
CA MET A 103 3.98 -2.00 9.74
C MET A 103 4.87 -1.69 8.55
N MET A 104 5.20 -0.41 8.36
CA MET A 104 6.08 0.00 7.26
C MET A 104 7.48 -0.58 7.39
N ASP A 105 8.04 -0.60 8.59
CA ASP A 105 9.35 -1.22 8.85
C ASP A 105 9.32 -2.72 8.54
N ARG A 106 8.27 -3.39 8.97
CA ARG A 106 8.14 -4.84 8.77
C ARG A 106 8.00 -5.19 7.29
N LEU A 107 7.30 -4.36 6.53
CA LEU A 107 7.17 -4.53 5.08
C LEU A 107 8.41 -4.09 4.31
N GLY A 108 9.31 -3.36 4.96
CA GLY A 108 10.52 -2.85 4.32
C GLY A 108 10.26 -1.72 3.35
N VAL A 109 9.21 -0.94 3.57
CA VAL A 109 8.81 0.14 2.68
C VAL A 109 9.05 1.50 3.32
N HIS A 110 9.30 2.51 2.50
CA HIS A 110 9.57 3.87 2.95
C HIS A 110 8.39 4.82 2.74
N GLN A 111 7.49 4.48 1.83
CA GLN A 111 6.32 5.28 1.52
C GLN A 111 5.05 4.48 1.71
N PHE A 112 4.00 5.15 2.20
CA PHE A 112 2.72 4.48 2.44
C PHE A 112 2.12 3.89 1.16
N ALA A 113 2.35 4.54 0.02
CA ALA A 113 1.91 4.03 -1.28
C ALA A 113 2.40 2.61 -1.57
N GLU A 114 3.63 2.31 -1.17
CA GLU A 114 4.20 0.97 -1.34
C GLU A 114 3.46 -0.06 -0.48
N ALA A 115 3.09 0.31 0.74
CA ALA A 115 2.33 -0.57 1.62
C ALA A 115 0.93 -0.85 1.05
N VAL A 116 0.27 0.16 0.49
CA VAL A 116 -1.03 -0.01 -0.16
C VAL A 116 -0.92 -0.95 -1.35
N ARG A 117 0.11 -0.79 -2.15
CA ARG A 117 0.36 -1.67 -3.31
C ARG A 117 0.49 -3.12 -2.87
N LEU A 118 1.27 -3.37 -1.82
CA LEU A 118 1.46 -4.72 -1.29
C LEU A 118 0.13 -5.33 -0.80
N LEU A 119 -0.68 -4.55 -0.10
CA LEU A 119 -1.97 -5.04 0.38
C LEU A 119 -2.91 -5.40 -0.77
N VAL A 120 -2.98 -4.54 -1.79
CA VAL A 120 -3.83 -4.79 -2.96
C VAL A 120 -3.36 -6.04 -3.72
N LEU A 121 -2.05 -6.18 -3.94
CA LEU A 121 -1.50 -7.37 -4.59
C LEU A 121 -1.80 -8.64 -3.77
N ALA A 122 -1.62 -8.58 -2.46
CA ALA A 122 -1.91 -9.71 -1.58
C ALA A 122 -3.37 -10.11 -1.64
N SER A 123 -4.27 -9.16 -1.85
CA SER A 123 -5.71 -9.45 -1.94
C SER A 123 -6.05 -10.33 -3.15
N PHE A 124 -5.25 -10.27 -4.20
CA PHE A 124 -5.46 -11.15 -5.37
C PHE A 124 -5.09 -12.60 -5.09
N ALA A 125 -4.17 -12.85 -4.15
CA ALA A 125 -3.83 -14.21 -3.75
C ALA A 125 -5.01 -14.91 -3.07
N GLU A 126 -5.84 -14.16 -2.35
CA GLU A 126 -7.00 -14.69 -1.64
C GLU A 126 -8.16 -15.04 -2.56
N ARG A 127 -8.11 -14.61 -3.82
CA ARG A 127 -9.17 -14.83 -4.80
C ARG A 127 -8.97 -16.05 -5.69
N VAL A 128 -7.84 -16.69 -5.53
CA VAL A 128 -7.50 -17.85 -6.38
C VAL A 128 -8.00 -19.15 -5.79
#